data_9c1b90c0203a7b3ca21d7e66dc7999a4
#
_entry.id   9c1b90c0203a7b3ca21d7e66dc7999a4
#
_cell.length_a   1.000
_cell.length_b   1.000
_cell.length_c   1.000
_cell.angle_alpha   90.00
_cell.angle_beta   90.00
_cell.angle_gamma   90.00
#
_symmetry.space_group_name_H-M   'P 1'
#
loop_
_entity.id
_entity.type
_entity.pdbx_description
1 polymer ?
#
loop_
_entity_poly.entity_id
_entity_poly.type
_entity_poly.pdbx_seq_one_letter_code
_entity_poly.pdbx_strand_id
1 'polypeptide(L)'
;MPLTNTEHRPSRDHHHEMSLDDTFDFLNTIELESGSLVDRFESFDDAATWLIERGVFHSGRGPAALRPSDVDDDAALARVRAVRAALRDVAHAVSHGRPADADSLAEVNRAIAARERIELVRSPDGVSVGHSHVGDPLDDALARLADPLVHEVGAGRADRIRVCANDTCRWVFFDESRGGQRRWCDMASCGNRAKAARHRARVKASATDKKPRPAAPAATAQPN
;
A
#
# COMPACT_ATOMS: atom_id res chain seq x y z
N MET A 1 28.24 33.42 -41.64
CA MET A 1 28.36 32.32 -40.68
C MET A 1 27.16 32.38 -39.76
N PRO A 2 26.15 31.50 -39.87
CA PRO A 2 24.99 31.51 -38.98
C PRO A 2 25.38 30.80 -37.68
N LEU A 3 25.09 31.45 -36.55
CA LEU A 3 25.20 30.94 -35.21
C LEU A 3 24.11 29.87 -35.00
N THR A 4 24.48 28.64 -34.81
CA THR A 4 23.60 27.55 -34.40
C THR A 4 23.14 27.80 -32.98
N ASN A 5 21.90 28.22 -32.81
CA ASN A 5 21.20 28.33 -31.55
C ASN A 5 20.90 26.93 -31.07
N THR A 6 21.70 26.40 -30.16
CA THR A 6 21.39 25.16 -29.46
C THR A 6 20.38 25.52 -28.38
N GLU A 7 19.10 25.39 -28.71
CA GLU A 7 18.02 25.50 -27.73
C GLU A 7 18.24 24.44 -26.66
N HIS A 8 18.78 24.88 -25.54
CA HIS A 8 18.79 24.10 -24.32
C HIS A 8 17.34 24.04 -23.80
N ARG A 9 16.63 23.00 -24.23
CA ARG A 9 15.29 22.68 -23.72
C ARG A 9 15.51 22.24 -22.27
N PRO A 10 14.97 22.98 -21.25
CA PRO A 10 15.04 22.46 -19.89
C PRO A 10 14.29 21.13 -19.87
N SER A 11 14.98 20.08 -19.46
CA SER A 11 14.34 18.79 -19.16
C SER A 11 13.29 19.06 -18.10
N ARG A 12 12.03 18.96 -18.48
CA ARG A 12 10.91 18.91 -17.53
C ARG A 12 10.91 17.52 -16.91
N ASP A 13 11.93 17.22 -16.11
CA ASP A 13 11.85 16.15 -15.14
C ASP A 13 10.95 16.68 -14.01
N HIS A 14 9.65 16.70 -14.29
CA HIS A 14 8.66 16.77 -13.24
C HIS A 14 8.75 15.43 -12.50
N HIS A 15 9.53 15.41 -11.43
CA HIS A 15 9.43 14.35 -10.45
C HIS A 15 7.97 14.29 -10.03
N HIS A 16 7.26 13.29 -10.49
CA HIS A 16 5.88 13.06 -10.10
C HIS A 16 5.90 12.79 -8.59
N GLU A 17 5.30 13.71 -7.82
CA GLU A 17 5.16 13.53 -6.39
C GLU A 17 4.22 12.35 -6.17
N MET A 18 4.71 11.33 -5.44
CA MET A 18 3.91 10.12 -5.20
C MET A 18 2.68 10.46 -4.38
N SER A 19 1.56 9.89 -4.76
CA SER A 19 0.30 10.01 -4.04
C SER A 19 0.20 8.97 -2.91
N LEU A 20 -0.72 9.20 -1.99
CA LEU A 20 -1.04 8.21 -0.97
C LEU A 20 -1.62 6.92 -1.58
N ASP A 21 -2.33 7.02 -2.70
CA ASP A 21 -2.86 5.86 -3.42
C ASP A 21 -1.73 5.00 -3.99
N ASP A 22 -0.64 5.61 -4.49
CA ASP A 22 0.55 4.87 -4.95
C ASP A 22 1.20 4.10 -3.79
N THR A 23 1.28 4.74 -2.60
CA THR A 23 1.74 4.06 -1.39
C THR A 23 0.85 2.85 -1.08
N PHE A 24 -0.46 3.01 -1.07
CA PHE A 24 -1.37 1.91 -0.75
C PHE A 24 -1.37 0.82 -1.82
N ASP A 25 -1.25 1.17 -3.08
CA ASP A 25 -1.07 0.19 -4.16
C ASP A 25 0.21 -0.64 -3.94
N PHE A 26 1.30 0.00 -3.49
CA PHE A 26 2.53 -0.70 -3.09
C PHE A 26 2.28 -1.65 -1.90
N LEU A 27 1.60 -1.19 -0.84
CA LEU A 27 1.28 -2.02 0.31
C LEU A 27 0.39 -3.21 -0.06
N ASN A 28 -0.49 -3.03 -1.04
CA ASN A 28 -1.47 -4.02 -1.47
C ASN A 28 -0.94 -4.98 -2.54
N THR A 29 0.35 -4.91 -2.91
CA THR A 29 1.01 -5.93 -3.74
C THR A 29 1.18 -7.27 -3.02
N ILE A 30 0.90 -7.35 -1.72
CA ILE A 30 0.64 -8.60 -1.00
C ILE A 30 -0.87 -8.76 -0.86
N GLU A 31 -1.40 -9.81 -1.45
CA GLU A 31 -2.84 -10.11 -1.45
C GLU A 31 -3.14 -11.39 -0.68
N LEU A 32 -4.37 -11.51 -0.19
CA LEU A 32 -4.87 -12.75 0.40
C LEU A 32 -5.73 -13.47 -0.63
N GLU A 33 -5.18 -14.49 -1.27
CA GLU A 33 -5.88 -15.34 -2.23
C GLU A 33 -6.18 -16.70 -1.63
N SER A 34 -7.45 -17.08 -1.60
CA SER A 34 -7.90 -18.39 -1.08
C SER A 34 -7.37 -18.73 0.32
N GLY A 35 -7.10 -17.72 1.15
CA GLY A 35 -6.59 -17.88 2.52
C GLY A 35 -5.07 -17.92 2.64
N SER A 36 -4.34 -17.82 1.53
CA SER A 36 -2.87 -17.75 1.51
C SER A 36 -2.42 -16.35 1.08
N LEU A 37 -1.34 -15.86 1.68
CA LEU A 37 -0.70 -14.63 1.23
C LEU A 37 0.07 -14.89 -0.06
N VAL A 38 -0.24 -14.11 -1.08
CA VAL A 38 0.44 -14.09 -2.37
C VAL A 38 1.17 -12.78 -2.51
N ASP A 39 2.47 -12.83 -2.75
CA ASP A 39 3.31 -11.68 -3.02
C ASP A 39 3.45 -11.50 -4.53
N ARG A 40 3.08 -10.35 -5.06
CA ARG A 40 3.22 -10.04 -6.50
C ARG A 40 4.67 -9.81 -6.93
N PHE A 41 5.56 -9.57 -5.99
CA PHE A 41 6.99 -9.43 -6.26
C PHE A 41 7.69 -10.77 -5.98
N GLU A 42 7.71 -11.65 -6.96
CA GLU A 42 8.42 -12.94 -6.87
C GLU A 42 9.93 -12.75 -7.08
N SER A 43 10.31 -11.76 -7.88
CA SER A 43 11.68 -11.39 -8.22
C SER A 43 11.93 -9.89 -8.05
N PHE A 44 13.20 -9.47 -8.06
CA PHE A 44 13.53 -8.05 -8.10
C PHE A 44 13.06 -7.38 -9.39
N ASP A 45 13.07 -8.09 -10.51
CA ASP A 45 12.59 -7.56 -11.80
C ASP A 45 11.08 -7.24 -11.75
N ASP A 46 10.26 -8.03 -11.04
CA ASP A 46 8.84 -7.73 -10.85
C ASP A 46 8.67 -6.43 -10.05
N ALA A 47 9.41 -6.29 -8.96
CA ALA A 47 9.38 -5.08 -8.14
C ALA A 47 9.85 -3.85 -8.93
N ALA A 48 10.98 -3.96 -9.63
CA ALA A 48 11.55 -2.87 -10.42
C ALA A 48 10.61 -2.44 -11.57
N THR A 49 10.00 -3.42 -12.26
CA THR A 49 9.01 -3.16 -13.31
C THR A 49 7.82 -2.40 -12.74
N TRP A 50 7.28 -2.86 -11.61
CA TRP A 50 6.16 -2.19 -10.94
C TRP A 50 6.52 -0.73 -10.55
N LEU A 51 7.70 -0.49 -9.98
CA LEU A 51 8.17 0.85 -9.58
C LEU A 51 8.27 1.79 -10.80
N ILE A 52 8.70 1.29 -11.95
CA ILE A 52 8.81 2.08 -13.18
C ILE A 52 7.44 2.36 -13.77
N GLU A 53 6.56 1.36 -13.87
CA GLU A 53 5.20 1.50 -14.42
C GLU A 53 4.36 2.49 -13.62
N ARG A 54 4.58 2.58 -12.31
CA ARG A 54 3.92 3.55 -11.41
C ARG A 54 4.58 4.92 -11.40
N GLY A 55 5.65 5.11 -12.16
CA GLY A 55 6.36 6.39 -12.21
C GLY A 55 7.09 6.75 -10.91
N VAL A 56 7.32 5.76 -10.03
CA VAL A 56 8.11 5.95 -8.81
C VAL A 56 9.55 6.28 -9.17
N PHE A 57 10.03 5.67 -10.25
CA PHE A 57 11.36 5.87 -10.78
C PHE A 57 11.32 6.16 -12.28
N HIS A 58 11.90 7.27 -12.70
CA HIS A 58 11.99 7.67 -14.09
C HIS A 58 13.43 7.47 -14.59
N SER A 59 13.67 6.36 -15.22
CA SER A 59 14.93 6.17 -15.93
C SER A 59 14.63 5.60 -17.31
N GLY A 60 15.14 6.25 -18.34
CA GLY A 60 15.12 5.70 -19.70
C GLY A 60 15.96 4.42 -19.86
N ARG A 61 16.51 3.88 -18.76
CA ARG A 61 17.39 2.72 -18.73
C ARG A 61 16.70 1.43 -18.28
N GLY A 62 15.40 1.49 -17.96
CA GLY A 62 14.62 0.33 -17.52
C GLY A 62 14.97 -0.20 -16.12
N PRO A 63 14.50 -1.42 -15.75
CA PRO A 63 14.65 -2.00 -14.40
C PRO A 63 16.09 -2.10 -13.90
N ALA A 64 17.04 -2.31 -14.80
CA ALA A 64 18.45 -2.40 -14.46
C ALA A 64 19.02 -1.14 -13.78
N ALA A 65 18.40 0.03 -14.00
CA ALA A 65 18.85 1.28 -13.37
C ALA A 65 18.46 1.39 -11.89
N LEU A 66 17.51 0.58 -11.43
CA LEU A 66 17.11 0.49 -10.02
C LEU A 66 17.97 -0.49 -9.24
N ARG A 67 18.78 -1.33 -9.91
CA ARG A 67 19.63 -2.29 -9.21
C ARG A 67 20.72 -1.57 -8.43
N PRO A 68 20.80 -1.81 -7.11
CA PRO A 68 21.94 -1.37 -6.34
C PRO A 68 23.20 -2.03 -6.86
N SER A 69 24.33 -1.31 -6.84
CA SER A 69 25.61 -1.80 -7.37
C SER A 69 26.34 -2.75 -6.41
N ASP A 70 25.96 -2.76 -5.16
CA ASP A 70 26.65 -3.38 -4.03
C ASP A 70 25.94 -4.63 -3.47
N VAL A 71 24.74 -4.97 -3.97
CA VAL A 71 23.96 -6.12 -3.51
C VAL A 71 23.40 -6.91 -4.70
N ASP A 72 23.10 -8.18 -4.48
CA ASP A 72 22.43 -9.03 -5.46
C ASP A 72 20.91 -8.79 -5.50
N ASP A 73 20.24 -9.38 -6.48
CA ASP A 73 18.80 -9.23 -6.69
C ASP A 73 17.96 -9.74 -5.50
N ASP A 74 18.42 -10.79 -4.81
CA ASP A 74 17.70 -11.31 -3.64
C ASP A 74 17.76 -10.33 -2.48
N ALA A 75 18.90 -9.71 -2.22
CA ALA A 75 19.05 -8.68 -1.20
C ALA A 75 18.28 -7.40 -1.56
N ALA A 76 18.28 -6.99 -2.84
CA ALA A 76 17.48 -5.86 -3.32
C ALA A 76 15.98 -6.12 -3.16
N LEU A 77 15.50 -7.30 -3.54
CA LEU A 77 14.11 -7.71 -3.33
C LEU A 77 13.74 -7.75 -1.83
N ALA A 78 14.64 -8.28 -1.00
CA ALA A 78 14.43 -8.30 0.45
C ALA A 78 14.27 -6.89 1.03
N ARG A 79 15.04 -5.90 0.54
CA ARG A 79 14.91 -4.49 0.93
C ARG A 79 13.53 -3.92 0.54
N VAL A 80 13.07 -4.15 -0.69
CA VAL A 80 11.72 -3.74 -1.13
C VAL A 80 10.64 -4.32 -0.23
N ARG A 81 10.71 -5.62 0.04
CA ARG A 81 9.76 -6.35 0.88
C ARG A 81 9.80 -5.86 2.34
N ALA A 82 10.98 -5.55 2.88
CA ALA A 82 11.13 -5.05 4.25
C ALA A 82 10.46 -3.68 4.43
N VAL A 83 10.72 -2.72 3.55
CA VAL A 83 10.07 -1.40 3.58
C VAL A 83 8.57 -1.52 3.41
N ARG A 84 8.08 -2.34 2.48
CA ARG A 84 6.65 -2.61 2.29
C ARG A 84 6.01 -3.21 3.54
N ALA A 85 6.65 -4.19 4.16
CA ALA A 85 6.14 -4.82 5.38
C ALA A 85 6.07 -3.82 6.54
N ALA A 86 7.09 -3.01 6.72
CA ALA A 86 7.14 -1.97 7.75
C ALA A 86 6.04 -0.91 7.57
N LEU A 87 5.89 -0.38 6.35
CA LEU A 87 4.80 0.56 6.03
C LEU A 87 3.43 -0.06 6.25
N ARG A 88 3.26 -1.33 5.90
CA ARG A 88 2.01 -2.06 6.11
C ARG A 88 1.70 -2.24 7.60
N ASP A 89 2.70 -2.58 8.43
CA ASP A 89 2.50 -2.67 9.88
C ASP A 89 2.10 -1.32 10.47
N VAL A 90 2.78 -0.23 10.09
CA VAL A 90 2.42 1.13 10.52
C VAL A 90 0.97 1.45 10.12
N ALA A 91 0.58 1.21 8.86
CA ALA A 91 -0.78 1.45 8.39
C ALA A 91 -1.82 0.62 9.16
N HIS A 92 -1.52 -0.64 9.45
CA HIS A 92 -2.38 -1.50 10.27
C HIS A 92 -2.45 -1.02 11.72
N ALA A 93 -1.33 -0.60 12.30
CA ALA A 93 -1.28 -0.08 13.67
C ALA A 93 -2.18 1.15 13.83
N VAL A 94 -2.02 2.16 12.97
CA VAL A 94 -2.84 3.38 13.02
C VAL A 94 -4.31 3.11 12.74
N SER A 95 -4.62 2.20 11.78
CA SER A 95 -6.00 1.81 11.48
C SER A 95 -6.73 1.17 12.66
N HIS A 96 -6.02 0.52 13.57
CA HIS A 96 -6.56 -0.14 14.74
C HIS A 96 -6.34 0.64 16.04
N GLY A 97 -5.76 1.84 15.98
CA GLY A 97 -5.47 2.68 17.15
C GLY A 97 -4.48 2.03 18.12
N ARG A 98 -3.55 1.20 17.63
CA ARG A 98 -2.52 0.53 18.43
C ARG A 98 -1.12 1.11 18.12
N PRO A 99 -0.16 0.98 19.02
CA PRO A 99 1.23 1.29 18.71
C PRO A 99 1.74 0.45 17.53
N ALA A 100 2.53 1.07 16.65
CA ALA A 100 3.29 0.35 15.63
C ALA A 100 4.50 -0.33 16.26
N ASP A 101 4.98 -1.39 15.62
CA ASP A 101 6.20 -2.07 16.03
C ASP A 101 7.42 -1.15 15.91
N ALA A 102 8.35 -1.24 16.88
CA ALA A 102 9.53 -0.37 16.93
C ALA A 102 10.48 -0.61 15.74
N ASP A 103 10.66 -1.86 15.33
CA ASP A 103 11.51 -2.20 14.18
C ASP A 103 10.89 -1.72 12.89
N SER A 104 9.55 -1.82 12.75
CA SER A 104 8.81 -1.26 11.62
C SER A 104 8.96 0.26 11.54
N LEU A 105 8.86 0.97 12.66
CA LEU A 105 9.11 2.43 12.68
C LEU A 105 10.55 2.77 12.31
N ALA A 106 11.53 2.00 12.80
CA ALA A 106 12.94 2.20 12.47
C ALA A 106 13.20 1.98 10.97
N GLU A 107 12.57 0.98 10.36
CA GLU A 107 12.68 0.69 8.93
C GLU A 107 12.08 1.82 8.08
N VAL A 108 10.86 2.29 8.40
CA VAL A 108 10.22 3.41 7.70
C VAL A 108 11.07 4.68 7.82
N ASN A 109 11.59 5.00 9.01
CA ASN A 109 12.43 6.16 9.22
C ASN A 109 13.76 6.07 8.44
N ARG A 110 14.33 4.88 8.31
CA ARG A 110 15.53 4.66 7.49
C ARG A 110 15.22 4.87 6.01
N ALA A 111 14.10 4.35 5.52
CA ALA A 111 13.69 4.54 4.13
C ALA A 111 13.50 6.04 3.82
N ILE A 112 12.80 6.79 4.66
CA ILE A 112 12.56 8.24 4.44
C ILE A 112 13.86 9.03 4.46
N ALA A 113 14.83 8.67 5.30
CA ALA A 113 16.11 9.35 5.39
C ALA A 113 16.94 9.26 4.11
N ALA A 114 16.65 8.30 3.23
CA ALA A 114 17.31 8.12 1.94
C ALA A 114 16.70 8.98 0.81
N ARG A 115 15.67 9.78 1.12
CA ARG A 115 15.02 10.63 0.12
C ARG A 115 15.99 11.63 -0.49
N GLU A 116 15.83 11.84 -1.78
CA GLU A 116 16.50 12.89 -2.54
C GLU A 116 16.36 14.24 -1.84
N ARG A 117 17.47 14.97 -1.80
CA ARG A 117 17.51 16.34 -1.32
C ARG A 117 17.51 17.29 -2.51
N ILE A 118 16.64 18.27 -2.45
CA ILE A 118 16.58 19.35 -3.41
C ILE A 118 17.31 20.53 -2.79
N GLU A 119 18.29 21.07 -3.51
CA GLU A 119 19.09 22.20 -3.07
C GLU A 119 19.28 23.24 -4.18
N LEU A 120 19.48 24.49 -3.78
CA LEU A 120 19.84 25.53 -4.72
C LEU A 120 21.36 25.53 -4.92
N VAL A 121 21.78 25.37 -6.15
CA VAL A 121 23.20 25.35 -6.54
C VAL A 121 23.52 26.50 -7.48
N ARG A 122 24.77 26.96 -7.43
CA ARG A 122 25.25 27.97 -8.40
C ARG A 122 25.37 27.35 -9.78
N SER A 123 24.84 28.04 -10.79
CA SER A 123 25.02 27.70 -12.20
C SER A 123 25.70 28.85 -12.96
N PRO A 124 26.20 28.62 -14.18
CA PRO A 124 26.75 29.69 -15.02
C PRO A 124 25.77 30.85 -15.26
N ASP A 125 24.47 30.54 -15.30
CA ASP A 125 23.39 31.49 -15.58
C ASP A 125 22.73 32.03 -14.31
N GLY A 126 23.33 31.78 -13.11
CA GLY A 126 22.84 32.26 -11.82
C GLY A 126 22.61 31.15 -10.80
N VAL A 127 21.35 30.73 -10.62
CA VAL A 127 20.94 29.71 -9.65
C VAL A 127 20.12 28.63 -10.36
N SER A 128 20.42 27.39 -10.08
CA SER A 128 19.65 26.24 -10.52
C SER A 128 19.27 25.33 -9.37
N VAL A 129 18.36 24.40 -9.61
CA VAL A 129 18.03 23.35 -8.67
C VAL A 129 19.02 22.20 -8.86
N GLY A 130 19.68 21.82 -7.78
CA GLY A 130 20.50 20.63 -7.68
C GLY A 130 19.75 19.51 -6.98
N HIS A 131 20.04 18.29 -7.35
CA HIS A 131 19.49 17.09 -6.76
C HIS A 131 20.62 16.24 -6.21
N SER A 132 20.56 15.88 -4.94
CA SER A 132 21.53 15.00 -4.29
C SER A 132 20.82 13.80 -3.66
N HIS A 133 21.29 12.60 -3.97
CA HIS A 133 20.77 11.36 -3.45
C HIS A 133 21.63 10.85 -2.30
N VAL A 134 21.00 10.33 -1.23
CA VAL A 134 21.65 9.73 -0.06
C VAL A 134 21.55 8.24 -0.14
N GLY A 135 21.90 7.57 -1.09
CA GLY A 135 21.75 6.15 -1.28
C GLY A 135 21.74 5.79 -2.75
N ASP A 136 21.28 4.61 -3.03
CA ASP A 136 21.09 4.15 -4.41
C ASP A 136 19.69 4.55 -4.95
N PRO A 137 19.44 4.38 -6.26
CA PRO A 137 18.15 4.71 -6.87
C PRO A 137 16.97 3.92 -6.29
N LEU A 138 17.18 2.71 -5.77
CA LEU A 138 16.15 1.92 -5.11
C LEU A 138 15.76 2.54 -3.77
N ASP A 139 16.74 3.02 -3.00
CA ASP A 139 16.48 3.68 -1.72
C ASP A 139 15.64 4.95 -1.91
N ASP A 140 15.96 5.77 -2.93
CA ASP A 140 15.14 6.94 -3.26
C ASP A 140 13.71 6.58 -3.68
N ALA A 141 13.55 5.54 -4.51
CA ALA A 141 12.23 5.05 -4.91
C ALA A 141 11.39 4.59 -3.71
N LEU A 142 11.99 3.85 -2.78
CA LEU A 142 11.33 3.39 -1.57
C LEU A 142 11.00 4.55 -0.60
N ALA A 143 11.88 5.54 -0.50
CA ALA A 143 11.64 6.75 0.27
C ALA A 143 10.42 7.52 -0.27
N ARG A 144 10.31 7.68 -1.58
CA ARG A 144 9.19 8.35 -2.24
C ARG A 144 7.86 7.65 -2.01
N LEU A 145 7.85 6.32 -1.95
CA LEU A 145 6.65 5.55 -1.60
C LEU A 145 6.29 5.63 -0.11
N ALA A 146 7.26 5.82 0.77
CA ALA A 146 7.01 5.95 2.20
C ALA A 146 6.46 7.33 2.60
N ASP A 147 6.90 8.36 1.90
CA ASP A 147 6.66 9.77 2.23
C ASP A 147 5.19 10.16 2.37
N PRO A 148 4.25 9.79 1.45
CA PRO A 148 2.84 10.16 1.58
C PRO A 148 2.18 9.62 2.85
N LEU A 149 2.50 8.39 3.26
CA LEU A 149 1.97 7.81 4.50
C LEU A 149 2.45 8.58 5.73
N VAL A 150 3.73 8.94 5.76
CA VAL A 150 4.32 9.70 6.86
C VAL A 150 3.71 11.10 6.95
N HIS A 151 3.49 11.74 5.82
CA HIS A 151 2.82 13.04 5.75
C HIS A 151 1.37 12.97 6.27
N GLU A 152 0.59 11.92 5.91
CA GLU A 152 -0.77 11.75 6.42
C GLU A 152 -0.80 11.54 7.95
N VAL A 153 0.12 10.74 8.48
CA VAL A 153 0.25 10.56 9.93
C VAL A 153 0.64 11.88 10.61
N GLY A 154 1.63 12.61 10.07
CA GLY A 154 2.08 13.90 10.57
C GLY A 154 1.02 15.00 10.49
N ALA A 155 0.13 14.95 9.49
CA ALA A 155 -1.00 15.85 9.34
C ALA A 155 -2.20 15.53 10.27
N GLY A 156 -2.08 14.49 11.10
CA GLY A 156 -3.13 14.08 12.04
C GLY A 156 -4.31 13.37 11.37
N ARG A 157 -4.14 12.86 10.14
CA ARG A 157 -5.18 12.12 9.39
C ARG A 157 -5.01 10.60 9.42
N ALA A 158 -4.23 10.10 10.37
CA ALA A 158 -3.99 8.68 10.57
C ALA A 158 -5.30 7.87 10.78
N ASP A 159 -6.31 8.50 11.36
CA ASP A 159 -7.64 7.92 11.57
C ASP A 159 -8.42 7.63 10.27
N ARG A 160 -7.96 8.19 9.14
CA ARG A 160 -8.50 7.93 7.80
C ARG A 160 -7.84 6.74 7.11
N ILE A 161 -6.70 6.29 7.60
CA ILE A 161 -6.03 5.09 7.10
C ILE A 161 -6.78 3.88 7.64
N ARG A 162 -7.31 3.05 6.75
CA ARG A 162 -8.18 1.92 7.07
C ARG A 162 -7.66 0.62 6.48
N VAL A 163 -7.98 -0.47 7.16
CA VAL A 163 -7.81 -1.83 6.63
C VAL A 163 -9.17 -2.40 6.28
N CYS A 164 -9.29 -2.98 5.10
CA CYS A 164 -10.53 -3.58 4.64
C CYS A 164 -11.00 -4.66 5.62
N ALA A 165 -12.27 -4.53 6.07
CA ALA A 165 -12.90 -5.46 7.01
C ALA A 165 -13.30 -6.80 6.37
N ASN A 166 -12.94 -7.05 5.12
CA ASN A 166 -13.09 -8.35 4.49
C ASN A 166 -11.86 -9.20 4.82
N ASP A 167 -12.03 -10.26 5.60
CA ASP A 167 -10.94 -11.13 6.07
C ASP A 167 -10.16 -11.80 4.92
N THR A 168 -10.75 -11.87 3.73
CA THR A 168 -10.10 -12.39 2.52
C THR A 168 -9.50 -11.30 1.62
N CYS A 169 -9.42 -10.05 2.09
CA CYS A 169 -8.85 -8.93 1.35
C CYS A 169 -7.75 -8.24 2.17
N ARG A 170 -8.13 -7.58 3.27
CA ARG A 170 -7.21 -6.89 4.18
C ARG A 170 -6.38 -5.77 3.54
N TRP A 171 -6.81 -5.22 2.40
CA TRP A 171 -6.16 -4.09 1.75
C TRP A 171 -6.19 -2.84 2.61
N VAL A 172 -5.11 -2.09 2.58
CA VAL A 172 -5.02 -0.74 3.16
C VAL A 172 -5.64 0.26 2.18
N PHE A 173 -6.39 1.23 2.68
CA PHE A 173 -6.99 2.30 1.87
C PHE A 173 -7.20 3.56 2.69
N PHE A 174 -7.36 4.71 2.02
CA PHE A 174 -7.75 5.96 2.66
C PHE A 174 -9.25 6.16 2.62
N ASP A 175 -9.82 6.56 3.74
CA ASP A 175 -11.26 6.83 3.84
C ASP A 175 -11.54 8.31 3.59
N GLU A 176 -11.74 8.66 2.33
CA GLU A 176 -12.13 10.00 1.89
C GLU A 176 -13.61 10.32 2.15
N SER A 177 -14.39 9.36 2.65
CA SER A 177 -15.81 9.58 2.87
C SER A 177 -16.04 10.65 3.94
N ARG A 178 -17.12 11.41 3.80
CA ARG A 178 -17.49 12.51 4.71
C ARG A 178 -17.52 12.08 6.18
N GLY A 179 -17.96 10.87 6.47
CA GLY A 179 -18.09 10.35 7.84
C GLY A 179 -16.87 9.59 8.36
N GLY A 180 -15.85 9.28 7.52
CA GLY A 180 -14.68 8.51 7.93
C GLY A 180 -14.98 7.11 8.45
N GLN A 181 -16.04 6.45 7.94
CA GLN A 181 -16.55 5.17 8.48
C GLN A 181 -16.57 4.05 7.43
N ARG A 182 -15.83 4.19 6.34
CA ARG A 182 -15.70 3.10 5.35
C ARG A 182 -15.07 1.87 5.99
N ARG A 183 -15.72 0.75 5.76
CA ARG A 183 -15.26 -0.55 6.24
C ARG A 183 -14.60 -1.40 5.14
N TRP A 184 -14.81 -1.04 3.89
CA TRP A 184 -14.41 -1.81 2.71
C TRP A 184 -13.57 -0.94 1.80
N CYS A 185 -12.48 -1.48 1.28
CA CYS A 185 -11.63 -0.80 0.29
C CYS A 185 -12.44 -0.43 -0.97
N ASP A 186 -13.41 -1.28 -1.32
CA ASP A 186 -14.34 -1.02 -2.40
C ASP A 186 -15.73 -1.61 -2.11
N MET A 187 -16.79 -0.82 -2.36
CA MET A 187 -18.18 -1.23 -2.13
C MET A 187 -18.69 -2.20 -3.18
N ALA A 188 -18.22 -2.09 -4.43
CA ALA A 188 -18.69 -2.94 -5.53
C ALA A 188 -18.19 -4.39 -5.38
N SER A 189 -17.01 -4.56 -4.79
CA SER A 189 -16.40 -5.87 -4.55
C SER A 189 -16.58 -6.32 -3.09
N CYS A 190 -15.78 -5.81 -2.17
CA CYS A 190 -15.74 -6.25 -0.77
C CYS A 190 -17.04 -5.95 -0.01
N GLY A 191 -17.64 -4.77 -0.25
CA GLY A 191 -18.92 -4.40 0.36
C GLY A 191 -20.06 -5.32 -0.08
N ASN A 192 -20.15 -5.64 -1.36
CA ASN A 192 -21.17 -6.54 -1.89
C ASN A 192 -20.96 -7.99 -1.42
N ARG A 193 -19.71 -8.49 -1.35
CA ARG A 193 -19.42 -9.81 -0.75
C ARG A 193 -19.92 -9.88 0.70
N ALA A 194 -19.68 -8.85 1.50
CA ALA A 194 -20.14 -8.79 2.88
C ALA A 194 -21.67 -8.73 3.01
N LYS A 195 -22.37 -8.00 2.12
CA LYS A 195 -23.84 -7.98 2.06
C LYS A 195 -24.38 -9.36 1.72
N ALA A 196 -23.83 -10.02 0.70
CA ALA A 196 -24.24 -11.36 0.29
C ALA A 196 -24.01 -12.40 1.41
N ALA A 197 -22.87 -12.34 2.11
CA ALA A 197 -22.57 -13.22 3.24
C ALA A 197 -23.58 -13.05 4.37
N ARG A 198 -23.89 -11.81 4.76
CA ARG A 198 -24.93 -11.51 5.77
C ARG A 198 -26.32 -12.00 5.36
N HIS A 199 -26.68 -11.85 4.08
CA HIS A 199 -27.96 -12.36 3.56
C HIS A 199 -28.03 -13.89 3.68
N ARG A 200 -26.98 -14.61 3.23
CA ARG A 200 -26.92 -16.09 3.35
C ARG A 200 -27.02 -16.54 4.80
N ALA A 201 -26.32 -15.86 5.74
CA ALA A 201 -26.36 -16.20 7.15
C ALA A 201 -27.78 -16.05 7.73
N ARG A 202 -28.51 -14.97 7.37
CA ARG A 202 -29.89 -14.77 7.80
C ARG A 202 -30.84 -15.85 7.27
N VAL A 203 -30.73 -16.19 5.99
CA VAL A 203 -31.54 -17.27 5.38
C VAL A 203 -31.29 -18.60 6.06
N LYS A 204 -30.01 -18.92 6.35
CA LYS A 204 -29.66 -20.15 7.07
C LYS A 204 -30.24 -20.18 8.49
N ALA A 205 -30.14 -19.08 9.24
CA ALA A 205 -30.72 -18.97 10.59
C ALA A 205 -32.24 -19.16 10.58
N SER A 206 -32.94 -18.52 9.63
CA SER A 206 -34.39 -18.65 9.49
C SER A 206 -34.84 -20.07 9.12
N ALA A 207 -34.00 -20.82 8.40
CA ALA A 207 -34.29 -22.21 8.04
C ALA A 207 -34.12 -23.19 9.23
N THR A 208 -33.16 -22.89 10.13
CA THR A 208 -32.94 -23.68 11.35
C THR A 208 -34.05 -23.46 12.40
N ASP A 209 -34.61 -22.25 12.46
CA ASP A 209 -35.72 -21.94 13.39
C ASP A 209 -37.05 -22.57 12.97
N LYS A 210 -37.20 -22.93 11.69
CA LYS A 210 -38.40 -23.60 11.13
C LYS A 210 -38.42 -25.14 11.30
N LYS A 211 -37.41 -25.73 11.96
CA LYS A 211 -37.42 -27.18 12.21
C LYS A 211 -38.56 -27.52 13.18
N PRO A 212 -39.52 -28.46 12.83
CA PRO A 212 -40.67 -28.76 13.64
C PRO A 212 -40.24 -29.21 15.04
N ARG A 213 -40.87 -28.62 16.05
CA ARG A 213 -40.80 -29.11 17.43
C ARG A 213 -41.22 -30.57 17.41
N PRO A 214 -40.50 -31.52 18.03
CA PRO A 214 -40.95 -32.89 18.12
C PRO A 214 -42.35 -32.97 18.75
N ALA A 215 -43.23 -33.73 18.17
CA ALA A 215 -44.59 -33.93 18.70
C ALA A 215 -44.47 -34.44 20.14
N ALA A 216 -45.30 -33.86 21.03
CA ALA A 216 -45.40 -34.34 22.37
C ALA A 216 -45.87 -35.80 22.40
N PRO A 217 -45.33 -36.65 23.30
CA PRO A 217 -45.75 -38.04 23.37
C PRO A 217 -47.23 -38.10 23.72
N ALA A 218 -47.97 -38.96 22.99
CA ALA A 218 -49.39 -39.22 23.23
C ALA A 218 -49.59 -39.70 24.68
N ALA A 219 -50.48 -39.06 25.39
CA ALA A 219 -50.88 -39.50 26.75
C ALA A 219 -51.51 -40.90 26.62
N THR A 220 -50.89 -41.89 27.25
CA THR A 220 -51.41 -43.24 27.43
C THR A 220 -52.63 -43.15 28.34
N ALA A 221 -53.83 -43.36 27.75
CA ALA A 221 -55.05 -43.55 28.54
C ALA A 221 -54.93 -44.91 29.30
N GLN A 222 -55.03 -44.84 30.61
CA GLN A 222 -55.18 -45.99 31.47
C GLN A 222 -56.62 -46.52 31.35
N PRO A 223 -56.86 -47.82 31.13
CA PRO A 223 -58.21 -48.37 31.24
C PRO A 223 -58.62 -48.53 32.72
N ASN A 224 -59.84 -48.32 32.94
CA ASN A 224 -60.53 -48.47 34.24
C ASN A 224 -60.78 -49.93 34.59
#